data_584e86bfc1e3597d4493175ab111d38f
#
_entry.id   584e86bfc1e3597d4493175ab111d38f
#
_cell.length_a   1.000
_cell.length_b   1.000
_cell.length_c   1.000
_cell.angle_alpha   90.00
_cell.angle_beta   90.00
_cell.angle_gamma   90.00
#
_symmetry.space_group_name_H-M   'P 1'
#
loop_
_entity.id
_entity.type
_entity.pdbx_description
1 polymer ?
#
loop_
_entity_poly.entity_id
_entity_poly.type
_entity_poly.pdbx_seq_one_letter_code
_entity_poly.pdbx_strand_id
1 'polypeptide(L)'
;MDRNDLEKIRLEKIERMRAEGIEPYPTTAHYTHRNQEAIQAFEAAEKIEGSEPLQATLVGRIRAMRLMGKIAFAHIEDGTARIQLFFRINDIGEASMIRLKEDYDLGDYIEASGHLFRTKTGEISLHVTTFRMLAKAVTPLPAAKDEVVDGKIVRHATLNDPEMRYRQRYADLAVNPEVREIFRTRAAVIAALRQFLDERGFLEVETPMMQPIPGGATARPPSRRSATAPRSTRCSRPTASRSREALSKSRPRPWSRT
;
A
#
# COMPACT_ATOMS: atom_id res chain seq x y z
N MET A 1 2.31 14.09 -23.33
CA MET A 1 3.29 13.36 -22.52
C MET A 1 3.61 12.09 -23.26
N ASP A 2 4.81 12.01 -23.85
CA ASP A 2 5.19 10.81 -24.60
C ASP A 2 5.31 9.63 -23.64
N ARG A 3 4.61 8.54 -23.99
CA ARG A 3 4.68 7.30 -23.23
C ARG A 3 6.05 6.67 -23.45
N ASN A 4 6.65 6.18 -22.38
CA ASN A 4 7.87 5.40 -22.44
C ASN A 4 7.61 4.14 -23.29
N ASP A 5 8.60 3.67 -24.02
CA ASP A 5 8.47 2.48 -24.90
C ASP A 5 7.99 1.23 -24.15
N LEU A 6 8.39 1.08 -22.88
CA LEU A 6 7.86 0.01 -22.02
C LEU A 6 6.35 0.11 -21.77
N GLU A 7 5.81 1.32 -21.64
CA GLU A 7 4.36 1.51 -21.48
C GLU A 7 3.60 1.15 -22.74
N LYS A 8 4.17 1.47 -23.92
CA LYS A 8 3.58 1.10 -25.23
C LYS A 8 3.50 -0.42 -25.38
N ILE A 9 4.60 -1.11 -25.11
CA ILE A 9 4.66 -2.59 -25.15
C ILE A 9 3.61 -3.21 -24.20
N ARG A 10 3.46 -2.67 -22.98
CA ARG A 10 2.49 -3.19 -22.02
C ARG A 10 1.04 -2.92 -22.44
N LEU A 11 0.79 -1.81 -23.11
CA LEU A 11 -0.53 -1.51 -23.70
C LEU A 11 -0.86 -2.47 -24.85
N GLU A 12 0.10 -2.74 -25.73
CA GLU A 12 -0.07 -3.73 -26.80
C GLU A 12 -0.38 -5.14 -26.24
N LYS A 13 0.24 -5.53 -25.12
CA LYS A 13 -0.10 -6.77 -24.41
C LYS A 13 -1.55 -6.78 -23.93
N ILE A 14 -2.05 -5.65 -23.39
CA ILE A 14 -3.45 -5.50 -22.96
C ILE A 14 -4.40 -5.68 -24.15
N GLU A 15 -4.11 -5.04 -25.28
CA GLU A 15 -4.93 -5.14 -26.49
C GLU A 15 -4.95 -6.58 -27.02
N ARG A 16 -3.80 -7.25 -27.05
CA ARG A 16 -3.69 -8.66 -27.42
C ARG A 16 -4.52 -9.57 -26.51
N MET A 17 -4.39 -9.42 -25.18
CA MET A 17 -5.18 -10.19 -24.21
C MET A 17 -6.67 -10.01 -24.43
N ARG A 18 -7.14 -8.78 -24.67
CA ARG A 18 -8.56 -8.51 -24.96
C ARG A 18 -9.02 -9.12 -26.28
N ALA A 19 -8.17 -9.10 -27.29
CA ALA A 19 -8.47 -9.74 -28.57
C ALA A 19 -8.61 -11.27 -28.44
N GLU A 20 -7.89 -11.87 -27.48
CA GLU A 20 -8.00 -13.30 -27.11
C GLU A 20 -9.16 -13.60 -26.13
N GLY A 21 -9.97 -12.60 -25.78
CA GLY A 21 -11.08 -12.76 -24.83
C GLY A 21 -10.65 -12.82 -23.36
N ILE A 22 -9.43 -12.42 -23.05
CA ILE A 22 -8.91 -12.39 -21.69
C ILE A 22 -9.06 -10.97 -21.12
N GLU A 23 -9.81 -10.83 -20.01
CA GLU A 23 -9.95 -9.55 -19.34
C GLU A 23 -8.74 -9.28 -18.43
N PRO A 24 -7.88 -8.28 -18.71
CA PRO A 24 -6.72 -7.97 -17.91
C PRO A 24 -7.04 -7.23 -16.62
N TYR A 25 -8.30 -6.83 -16.43
CA TYR A 25 -8.79 -6.11 -15.23
C TYR A 25 -10.14 -6.68 -14.78
N PRO A 26 -10.22 -7.93 -14.35
CA PRO A 26 -11.47 -8.52 -13.87
C PRO A 26 -11.99 -7.74 -12.65
N THR A 27 -13.30 -7.64 -12.51
CA THR A 27 -13.97 -6.93 -11.41
C THR A 27 -13.89 -7.65 -10.08
N THR A 28 -13.56 -8.94 -10.08
CA THR A 28 -13.52 -9.78 -8.89
C THR A 28 -12.23 -10.56 -8.80
N ALA A 29 -11.72 -10.72 -7.59
CA ALA A 29 -10.61 -11.60 -7.25
C ALA A 29 -11.10 -12.64 -6.21
N HIS A 30 -10.62 -13.87 -6.32
CA HIS A 30 -10.90 -14.92 -5.37
C HIS A 30 -9.62 -15.30 -4.66
N TYR A 31 -9.65 -15.33 -3.34
CA TYR A 31 -8.53 -15.83 -2.54
C TYR A 31 -9.08 -16.59 -1.33
N THR A 32 -8.39 -17.61 -0.91
CA THR A 32 -8.73 -18.40 0.28
C THR A 32 -7.98 -17.91 1.51
N HIS A 33 -6.74 -17.47 1.34
CA HIS A 33 -5.86 -17.03 2.40
C HIS A 33 -5.09 -15.79 1.94
N ARG A 34 -4.73 -14.94 2.89
CA ARG A 34 -3.66 -13.96 2.68
C ARG A 34 -2.32 -14.68 2.71
N ASN A 35 -1.28 -14.08 2.10
CA ASN A 35 0.01 -14.75 2.00
C ASN A 35 0.59 -15.16 3.36
N GLN A 36 0.49 -14.30 4.38
CA GLN A 36 0.94 -14.61 5.73
C GLN A 36 0.14 -15.75 6.38
N GLU A 37 -1.18 -15.76 6.18
CA GLU A 37 -2.08 -16.80 6.69
C GLU A 37 -1.77 -18.14 6.05
N ALA A 38 -1.53 -18.16 4.73
CA ALA A 38 -1.14 -19.37 4.00
C ALA A 38 0.19 -19.96 4.49
N ILE A 39 1.18 -19.10 4.75
CA ILE A 39 2.47 -19.50 5.30
C ILE A 39 2.29 -20.12 6.69
N GLN A 40 1.54 -19.46 7.58
CA GLN A 40 1.29 -19.94 8.94
C GLN A 40 0.47 -21.25 8.95
N ALA A 41 -0.54 -21.35 8.09
CA ALA A 41 -1.34 -22.57 7.95
C ALA A 41 -0.49 -23.75 7.45
N PHE A 42 0.39 -23.51 6.49
CA PHE A 42 1.32 -24.52 6.00
C PHE A 42 2.32 -24.96 7.09
N GLU A 43 2.92 -24.03 7.82
CA GLU A 43 3.84 -24.34 8.93
C GLU A 43 3.16 -25.10 10.07
N ALA A 44 1.86 -24.88 10.29
CA ALA A 44 1.08 -25.63 11.25
C ALA A 44 0.77 -27.03 10.75
N ALA A 45 0.39 -27.18 9.48
CA ALA A 45 0.09 -28.46 8.85
C ALA A 45 1.35 -29.35 8.71
N GLU A 46 2.51 -28.77 8.41
CA GLU A 46 3.78 -29.48 8.28
C GLU A 46 4.22 -30.19 9.57
N LYS A 47 3.75 -29.71 10.75
CA LYS A 47 4.04 -30.35 12.06
C LYS A 47 3.19 -31.59 12.33
N ILE A 48 2.15 -31.82 11.52
CA ILE A 48 1.24 -32.95 11.68
C ILE A 48 1.58 -34.00 10.63
N GLU A 49 2.14 -35.14 11.04
CA GLU A 49 2.46 -36.24 10.14
C GLU A 49 1.19 -36.74 9.43
N GLY A 50 1.25 -36.85 8.09
CA GLY A 50 0.14 -37.33 7.26
C GLY A 50 -0.92 -36.27 6.90
N SER A 51 -0.62 -34.97 7.12
CA SER A 51 -1.52 -33.91 6.66
C SER A 51 -1.60 -33.87 5.13
N GLU A 52 -2.83 -33.67 4.60
CA GLU A 52 -3.05 -33.45 3.18
C GLU A 52 -2.38 -32.16 2.69
N PRO A 53 -1.93 -32.10 1.42
CA PRO A 53 -1.38 -30.88 0.85
C PRO A 53 -2.37 -29.72 0.95
N LEU A 54 -1.97 -28.65 1.61
CA LEU A 54 -2.81 -27.47 1.80
C LEU A 54 -3.06 -26.78 0.46
N GLN A 55 -4.32 -26.83 0.01
CA GLN A 55 -4.77 -26.10 -1.18
C GLN A 55 -5.00 -24.64 -0.84
N ALA A 56 -4.51 -23.74 -1.68
CA ALA A 56 -4.70 -22.31 -1.49
C ALA A 56 -4.86 -21.57 -2.83
N THR A 57 -5.67 -20.54 -2.80
CA THR A 57 -5.73 -19.52 -3.85
C THR A 57 -5.18 -18.24 -3.26
N LEU A 58 -4.09 -17.74 -3.83
CA LEU A 58 -3.38 -16.57 -3.35
C LEU A 58 -3.41 -15.47 -4.40
N VAL A 59 -3.40 -14.24 -3.92
CA VAL A 59 -3.37 -13.05 -4.77
C VAL A 59 -2.21 -12.15 -4.35
N GLY A 60 -1.60 -11.47 -5.31
CA GLY A 60 -0.53 -10.55 -4.99
C GLY A 60 0.08 -9.89 -6.21
N ARG A 61 0.92 -8.90 -5.94
CA ARG A 61 1.69 -8.21 -6.97
C ARG A 61 2.99 -8.96 -7.25
N ILE A 62 3.28 -9.22 -8.51
CA ILE A 62 4.53 -9.85 -8.95
C ILE A 62 5.70 -8.88 -8.67
N ARG A 63 6.61 -9.31 -7.78
CA ARG A 63 7.80 -8.54 -7.37
C ARG A 63 9.07 -9.03 -8.04
N ALA A 64 9.14 -10.30 -8.34
CA ALA A 64 10.23 -10.93 -9.06
C ALA A 64 9.70 -12.07 -9.91
N MET A 65 10.33 -12.31 -11.05
CA MET A 65 10.03 -13.43 -11.92
C MET A 65 11.33 -13.98 -12.50
N ARG A 66 11.45 -15.29 -12.51
CA ARG A 66 12.58 -16.01 -13.10
C ARG A 66 12.06 -17.15 -13.96
N LEU A 67 12.30 -17.06 -15.26
CA LEU A 67 11.89 -18.04 -16.24
C LEU A 67 13.08 -18.99 -16.52
N MET A 68 12.86 -20.30 -16.38
CA MET A 68 13.90 -21.32 -16.52
C MET A 68 13.41 -22.49 -17.41
N GLY A 69 13.20 -22.20 -18.69
CA GLY A 69 12.76 -23.20 -19.67
C GLY A 69 11.36 -23.75 -19.38
N LYS A 70 11.27 -24.95 -18.82
CA LYS A 70 10.01 -25.66 -18.51
C LYS A 70 9.42 -25.32 -17.14
N ILE A 71 10.13 -24.51 -16.34
CA ILE A 71 9.70 -24.07 -15.03
C ILE A 71 9.82 -22.55 -14.92
N ALA A 72 9.02 -21.96 -14.06
CA ALA A 72 9.14 -20.54 -13.71
C ALA A 72 8.91 -20.35 -12.21
N PHE A 73 9.59 -19.38 -11.66
CA PHE A 73 9.37 -18.91 -10.29
C PHE A 73 8.94 -17.44 -10.33
N ALA A 74 7.95 -17.10 -9.55
CA ALA A 74 7.59 -15.72 -9.31
C ALA A 74 7.44 -15.50 -7.81
N HIS A 75 7.75 -14.30 -7.34
CA HIS A 75 7.40 -13.89 -5.99
C HIS A 75 6.25 -12.91 -6.06
N ILE A 76 5.20 -13.20 -5.34
CA ILE A 76 4.09 -12.27 -5.15
C ILE A 76 4.11 -11.68 -3.75
N GLU A 77 3.66 -10.45 -3.65
CA GLU A 77 3.53 -9.71 -2.38
C GLU A 77 2.12 -9.15 -2.29
N ASP A 78 1.46 -9.39 -1.17
CA ASP A 78 0.24 -8.72 -0.75
C ASP A 78 0.55 -7.70 0.36
N GLY A 79 -0.44 -7.25 1.10
CA GLY A 79 -0.21 -6.35 2.25
C GLY A 79 0.37 -7.03 3.50
N THR A 80 0.50 -8.36 3.52
CA THR A 80 0.86 -9.16 4.71
C THR A 80 2.22 -9.81 4.60
N ALA A 81 2.50 -10.50 3.48
CA ALA A 81 3.77 -11.21 3.28
C ALA A 81 4.11 -11.36 1.80
N ARG A 82 5.32 -11.87 1.57
CA ARG A 82 5.80 -12.30 0.26
C ARG A 82 5.85 -13.82 0.22
N ILE A 83 5.39 -14.43 -0.88
CA ILE A 83 5.43 -15.87 -1.10
C ILE A 83 5.88 -16.20 -2.51
N GLN A 84 6.53 -17.35 -2.68
CA GLN A 84 6.97 -17.83 -3.98
C GLN A 84 5.86 -18.61 -4.68
N LEU A 85 5.69 -18.38 -5.97
CA LEU A 85 4.89 -19.20 -6.89
C LEU A 85 5.83 -20.06 -7.72
N PHE A 86 5.54 -21.33 -7.83
CA PHE A 86 6.23 -22.28 -8.67
C PHE A 86 5.32 -22.76 -9.80
N PHE A 87 5.74 -22.51 -11.03
CA PHE A 87 5.04 -22.91 -12.24
C PHE A 87 5.82 -24.01 -12.96
N ARG A 88 5.13 -25.04 -13.37
CA ARG A 88 5.71 -26.12 -14.14
C ARG A 88 4.83 -26.40 -15.37
N ILE A 89 5.46 -26.50 -16.54
CA ILE A 89 4.75 -26.63 -17.82
C ILE A 89 3.81 -27.85 -17.85
N ASN A 90 4.19 -28.95 -17.15
CA ASN A 90 3.39 -30.17 -17.11
C ASN A 90 2.08 -29.99 -16.32
N ASP A 91 2.01 -29.01 -15.41
CA ASP A 91 0.89 -28.80 -14.52
C ASP A 91 -0.05 -27.69 -15.04
N ILE A 92 0.51 -26.62 -15.63
CA ILE A 92 -0.25 -25.50 -16.15
C ILE A 92 -0.50 -25.55 -17.66
N GLY A 93 0.19 -26.46 -18.38
CA GLY A 93 0.14 -26.58 -19.83
C GLY A 93 1.07 -25.60 -20.57
N GLU A 94 1.40 -25.95 -21.82
CA GLU A 94 2.33 -25.17 -22.64
C GLU A 94 1.77 -23.77 -23.00
N ALA A 95 0.50 -23.70 -23.37
CA ALA A 95 -0.17 -22.43 -23.69
C ALA A 95 -0.13 -21.44 -22.51
N SER A 96 -0.39 -21.92 -21.29
CA SER A 96 -0.33 -21.10 -20.07
C SER A 96 1.09 -20.65 -19.75
N MET A 97 2.09 -21.53 -20.00
CA MET A 97 3.51 -21.16 -19.79
C MET A 97 3.96 -20.08 -20.78
N ILE A 98 3.55 -20.16 -22.06
CA ILE A 98 3.81 -19.13 -23.06
C ILE A 98 3.17 -17.81 -22.62
N ARG A 99 1.91 -17.86 -22.22
CA ARG A 99 1.16 -16.70 -21.72
C ARG A 99 1.83 -16.05 -20.51
N LEU A 100 2.31 -16.86 -19.55
CA LEU A 100 3.08 -16.36 -18.40
C LEU A 100 4.35 -15.61 -18.83
N LYS A 101 5.03 -16.07 -19.87
CA LYS A 101 6.26 -15.44 -20.37
C LYS A 101 6.00 -14.16 -21.15
N GLU A 102 4.94 -14.14 -21.94
CA GLU A 102 4.68 -13.05 -22.87
C GLU A 102 3.84 -11.92 -22.29
N ASP A 103 2.84 -12.25 -21.48
CA ASP A 103 1.85 -11.28 -21.02
C ASP A 103 2.10 -10.74 -19.63
N TYR A 104 2.81 -11.51 -18.76
CA TYR A 104 3.03 -11.09 -17.38
C TYR A 104 4.34 -10.34 -17.23
N ASP A 105 4.29 -9.23 -16.50
CA ASP A 105 5.44 -8.38 -16.19
C ASP A 105 5.55 -8.11 -14.68
N LEU A 106 6.69 -7.59 -14.27
CA LEU A 106 6.88 -7.12 -12.89
C LEU A 106 5.91 -5.97 -12.59
N GLY A 107 5.23 -6.07 -11.48
CA GLY A 107 4.23 -5.10 -11.04
C GLY A 107 2.79 -5.53 -11.29
N ASP A 108 2.55 -6.52 -12.14
CA ASP A 108 1.22 -7.07 -12.40
C ASP A 108 0.64 -7.74 -11.15
N TYR A 109 -0.68 -7.75 -11.03
CA TYR A 109 -1.38 -8.53 -10.03
C TYR A 109 -1.86 -9.84 -10.61
N ILE A 110 -1.61 -10.92 -9.88
CA ILE A 110 -1.96 -12.28 -10.26
C ILE A 110 -2.77 -12.96 -9.15
N GLU A 111 -3.72 -13.78 -9.56
CA GLU A 111 -4.38 -14.79 -8.75
C GLU A 111 -3.82 -16.14 -9.15
N ALA A 112 -3.38 -16.95 -8.20
CA ALA A 112 -2.81 -18.26 -8.43
C ALA A 112 -3.39 -19.28 -7.45
N SER A 113 -3.84 -20.42 -7.97
CA SER A 113 -4.37 -21.52 -7.18
C SER A 113 -3.48 -22.74 -7.30
N GLY A 114 -3.36 -23.49 -6.21
CA GLY A 114 -2.55 -24.68 -6.17
C GLY A 114 -2.35 -25.21 -4.76
N HIS A 115 -1.32 -26.00 -4.54
CA HIS A 115 -0.98 -26.53 -3.22
C HIS A 115 0.34 -25.97 -2.71
N LEU A 116 0.41 -25.75 -1.42
CA LEU A 116 1.62 -25.29 -0.76
C LEU A 116 2.59 -26.45 -0.55
N PHE A 117 3.88 -26.17 -0.70
CA PHE A 117 4.96 -27.10 -0.46
C PHE A 117 6.22 -26.35 -0.04
N ARG A 118 7.17 -27.07 0.55
CA ARG A 118 8.50 -26.53 0.84
C ARG A 118 9.49 -26.93 -0.22
N THR A 119 10.19 -25.97 -0.80
CA THR A 119 11.26 -26.23 -1.77
C THR A 119 12.47 -26.87 -1.11
N LYS A 120 13.36 -27.45 -1.89
CA LYS A 120 14.64 -28.02 -1.40
C LYS A 120 15.52 -26.97 -0.69
N THR A 121 15.35 -25.70 -1.02
CA THR A 121 16.04 -24.57 -0.40
C THR A 121 15.37 -24.09 0.91
N GLY A 122 14.25 -24.71 1.31
CA GLY A 122 13.52 -24.39 2.53
C GLY A 122 12.45 -23.31 2.37
N GLU A 123 12.28 -22.72 1.19
CA GLU A 123 11.30 -21.67 0.94
C GLU A 123 9.89 -22.26 0.74
N ILE A 124 8.89 -21.70 1.44
CA ILE A 124 7.48 -22.08 1.28
C ILE A 124 6.98 -21.49 -0.03
N SER A 125 6.40 -22.34 -0.88
CA SER A 125 6.00 -22.01 -2.23
C SER A 125 4.63 -22.58 -2.57
N LEU A 126 3.88 -21.89 -3.41
CA LEU A 126 2.66 -22.40 -4.00
C LEU A 126 3.00 -23.09 -5.33
N HIS A 127 2.72 -24.39 -5.43
CA HIS A 127 2.77 -25.12 -6.69
C HIS A 127 1.50 -24.81 -7.48
N VAL A 128 1.63 -23.99 -8.50
CA VAL A 128 0.50 -23.42 -9.23
C VAL A 128 -0.07 -24.43 -10.21
N THR A 129 -1.37 -24.64 -10.14
CA THR A 129 -2.15 -25.41 -11.12
C THR A 129 -2.94 -24.52 -12.06
N THR A 130 -3.47 -23.41 -11.56
CA THR A 130 -4.18 -22.42 -12.37
C THR A 130 -3.81 -21.01 -11.92
N PHE A 131 -3.85 -20.10 -12.86
CA PHE A 131 -3.59 -18.67 -12.56
C PHE A 131 -4.30 -17.77 -13.56
N ARG A 132 -4.58 -16.54 -13.15
CA ARG A 132 -5.14 -15.51 -14.02
C ARG A 132 -4.61 -14.12 -13.65
N MET A 133 -4.66 -13.20 -14.59
CA MET A 133 -4.34 -11.80 -14.34
C MET A 133 -5.48 -11.12 -13.59
N LEU A 134 -5.13 -10.28 -12.63
CA LEU A 134 -6.08 -9.42 -11.91
C LEU A 134 -5.92 -7.95 -12.28
N ALA A 135 -4.68 -7.50 -12.51
CA ALA A 135 -4.45 -6.16 -13.02
C ALA A 135 -3.09 -6.07 -13.70
N LYS A 136 -3.09 -5.59 -14.93
CA LYS A 136 -1.88 -5.28 -15.68
C LYS A 136 -1.30 -3.94 -15.26
N ALA A 137 -0.05 -3.92 -14.85
CA ALA A 137 0.68 -2.70 -14.53
C ALA A 137 1.22 -2.05 -15.81
N VAL A 138 0.61 -0.95 -16.25
CA VAL A 138 1.06 -0.23 -17.46
C VAL A 138 2.40 0.47 -17.20
N THR A 139 2.48 1.29 -16.18
CA THR A 139 3.72 1.99 -15.82
C THR A 139 4.60 1.10 -14.95
N PRO A 140 5.86 0.84 -15.35
CA PRO A 140 6.79 0.08 -14.53
C PRO A 140 7.03 0.74 -13.18
N LEU A 141 6.99 -0.04 -12.11
CA LEU A 141 7.45 0.46 -10.81
C LEU A 141 8.97 0.66 -10.83
N PRO A 142 9.50 1.67 -10.12
CA PRO A 142 10.94 1.80 -9.92
C PRO A 142 11.49 0.50 -9.34
N ALA A 143 12.48 -0.11 -10.02
CA ALA A 143 13.07 -1.36 -9.55
C ALA A 143 13.95 -1.09 -8.33
N ALA A 144 13.65 -1.70 -7.20
CA ALA A 144 14.59 -1.79 -6.10
C ALA A 144 15.55 -2.95 -6.40
N LYS A 145 16.87 -2.70 -6.39
CA LYS A 145 17.88 -3.76 -6.38
C LYS A 145 18.25 -4.04 -4.93
N ASP A 146 18.06 -5.26 -4.52
CA ASP A 146 18.58 -5.73 -3.25
C ASP A 146 20.03 -6.22 -3.51
N GLU A 147 21.01 -5.59 -2.88
CA GLU A 147 22.41 -5.97 -2.93
C GLU A 147 22.83 -6.46 -1.55
N VAL A 148 23.53 -7.57 -1.50
CA VAL A 148 24.09 -8.09 -0.24
C VAL A 148 25.48 -7.52 -0.06
N VAL A 149 25.63 -6.53 0.84
CA VAL A 149 26.91 -5.95 1.23
C VAL A 149 27.19 -6.33 2.66
N ASP A 150 28.32 -6.98 2.93
CA ASP A 150 28.74 -7.43 4.26
C ASP A 150 27.68 -8.27 5.02
N GLY A 151 26.97 -9.15 4.30
CA GLY A 151 25.93 -10.02 4.89
C GLY A 151 24.63 -9.28 5.24
N LYS A 152 24.52 -8.00 4.94
CA LYS A 152 23.31 -7.20 5.09
C LYS A 152 22.69 -6.92 3.72
N ILE A 153 21.38 -7.08 3.63
CA ILE A 153 20.64 -6.70 2.43
C ILE A 153 20.54 -5.18 2.39
N VAL A 154 21.32 -4.56 1.51
CA VAL A 154 21.21 -3.13 1.21
C VAL A 154 20.27 -2.99 0.03
N ARG A 155 19.11 -2.40 0.28
CA ARG A 155 18.14 -2.11 -0.77
C ARG A 155 18.47 -0.76 -1.40
N HIS A 156 18.95 -0.78 -2.62
CA HIS A 156 19.10 0.43 -3.42
C HIS A 156 17.73 0.83 -3.96
N ALA A 157 17.02 1.67 -3.20
CA ALA A 157 15.76 2.23 -3.66
C ALA A 157 16.03 3.21 -4.80
N THR A 158 15.44 2.95 -5.96
CA THR A 158 15.52 3.82 -7.12
C THR A 158 14.71 5.11 -6.97
N LEU A 159 13.86 5.20 -5.94
CA LEU A 159 13.05 6.36 -5.63
C LEU A 159 13.57 7.04 -4.36
N ASN A 160 14.75 7.72 -4.46
CA ASN A 160 15.40 8.39 -3.32
C ASN A 160 15.11 9.88 -3.27
N ASP A 161 14.76 10.50 -4.39
CA ASP A 161 14.44 11.93 -4.43
C ASP A 161 13.19 12.25 -3.59
N PRO A 162 13.30 13.11 -2.57
CA PRO A 162 12.18 13.44 -1.69
C PRO A 162 10.98 14.04 -2.44
N GLU A 163 11.21 14.88 -3.43
CA GLU A 163 10.13 15.49 -4.20
C GLU A 163 9.35 14.45 -4.99
N MET A 164 10.04 13.54 -5.68
CA MET A 164 9.42 12.45 -6.41
C MET A 164 8.66 11.49 -5.47
N ARG A 165 9.20 11.20 -4.28
CA ARG A 165 8.52 10.39 -3.26
C ARG A 165 7.22 11.03 -2.78
N TYR A 166 7.16 12.35 -2.64
CA TYR A 166 5.93 13.06 -2.30
C TYR A 166 4.94 13.13 -3.46
N ARG A 167 5.42 13.33 -4.69
CA ARG A 167 4.56 13.40 -5.87
C ARG A 167 4.00 12.04 -6.29
N GLN A 168 4.82 10.99 -6.16
CA GLN A 168 4.47 9.61 -6.52
C GLN A 168 4.38 8.72 -5.28
N ARG A 169 3.55 9.12 -4.31
CA ARG A 169 3.41 8.39 -3.04
C ARG A 169 3.02 6.93 -3.23
N TYR A 170 2.23 6.60 -4.23
CA TYR A 170 1.86 5.22 -4.57
C TYR A 170 3.08 4.37 -4.93
N ALA A 171 4.04 4.93 -5.65
CA ALA A 171 5.28 4.23 -6.02
C ALA A 171 6.21 4.10 -4.80
N ASP A 172 6.34 5.14 -3.99
CA ASP A 172 7.09 5.13 -2.73
C ASP A 172 6.58 4.05 -1.77
N LEU A 173 5.26 3.95 -1.57
CA LEU A 173 4.63 2.90 -0.76
C LEU A 173 4.82 1.49 -1.35
N ALA A 174 4.88 1.37 -2.68
CA ALA A 174 5.09 0.08 -3.33
C ALA A 174 6.53 -0.40 -3.22
N VAL A 175 7.52 0.50 -3.26
CA VAL A 175 8.96 0.18 -3.33
C VAL A 175 9.61 0.18 -1.95
N ASN A 176 9.24 1.12 -1.06
CA ASN A 176 9.87 1.35 0.23
C ASN A 176 9.00 0.80 1.38
N PRO A 177 9.30 -0.39 1.92
CA PRO A 177 8.50 -1.00 3.00
C PRO A 177 8.48 -0.17 4.28
N GLU A 178 9.58 0.52 4.62
CA GLU A 178 9.69 1.38 5.80
C GLU A 178 8.67 2.52 5.79
N VAL A 179 8.33 3.03 4.60
CA VAL A 179 7.31 4.08 4.45
C VAL A 179 5.92 3.54 4.78
N ARG A 180 5.63 2.28 4.40
CA ARG A 180 4.37 1.62 4.75
C ARG A 180 4.17 1.53 6.26
N GLU A 181 5.24 1.24 7.02
CA GLU A 181 5.17 1.14 8.48
C GLU A 181 4.85 2.51 9.13
N ILE A 182 5.37 3.60 8.59
CA ILE A 182 5.02 4.95 9.05
C ILE A 182 3.50 5.20 8.89
N PHE A 183 2.94 4.84 7.73
CA PHE A 183 1.50 5.02 7.49
C PHE A 183 0.64 4.07 8.33
N ARG A 184 1.07 2.83 8.55
CA ARG A 184 0.41 1.88 9.46
C ARG A 184 0.39 2.40 10.89
N THR A 185 1.54 2.89 11.38
CA THR A 185 1.64 3.50 12.72
C THR A 185 0.72 4.72 12.84
N ARG A 186 0.70 5.61 11.83
CA ARG A 186 -0.21 6.75 11.81
C ARG A 186 -1.67 6.33 11.87
N ALA A 187 -2.06 5.34 11.08
CA ALA A 187 -3.44 4.83 11.08
C ALA A 187 -3.80 4.23 12.46
N ALA A 188 -2.89 3.48 13.07
CA ALA A 188 -3.07 2.89 14.40
C ALA A 188 -3.23 3.98 15.49
N VAL A 189 -2.44 5.04 15.45
CA VAL A 189 -2.57 6.18 16.38
C VAL A 189 -3.94 6.85 16.26
N ILE A 190 -4.40 7.12 15.03
CA ILE A 190 -5.71 7.73 14.80
C ILE A 190 -6.84 6.81 15.29
N ALA A 191 -6.76 5.52 15.00
CA ALA A 191 -7.73 4.53 15.48
C ALA A 191 -7.76 4.46 17.02
N ALA A 192 -6.61 4.45 17.67
CA ALA A 192 -6.51 4.43 19.13
C ALA A 192 -7.09 5.70 19.77
N LEU A 193 -6.89 6.89 19.16
CA LEU A 193 -7.49 8.14 19.63
C LEU A 193 -9.03 8.11 19.53
N ARG A 194 -9.57 7.61 18.41
CA ARG A 194 -11.02 7.46 18.22
C ARG A 194 -11.59 6.49 19.24
N GLN A 195 -11.00 5.31 19.38
CA GLN A 195 -11.43 4.32 20.36
C GLN A 195 -11.38 4.87 21.78
N PHE A 196 -10.31 5.57 22.17
CA PHE A 196 -10.17 6.19 23.49
C PHE A 196 -11.30 7.18 23.80
N LEU A 197 -11.72 7.98 22.83
CA LEU A 197 -12.81 8.94 23.00
C LEU A 197 -14.17 8.25 23.01
N ASP A 198 -14.39 7.29 22.11
CA ASP A 198 -15.63 6.52 22.02
C ASP A 198 -15.94 5.75 23.32
N GLU A 199 -14.95 5.08 23.90
CA GLU A 199 -15.05 4.38 25.20
C GLU A 199 -15.44 5.33 26.35
N ARG A 200 -15.26 6.65 26.19
CA ARG A 200 -15.64 7.68 27.18
C ARG A 200 -16.95 8.36 26.85
N GLY A 201 -17.69 7.86 25.86
CA GLY A 201 -18.99 8.39 25.46
C GLY A 201 -18.92 9.66 24.62
N PHE A 202 -17.77 10.00 24.04
CA PHE A 202 -17.69 11.07 23.05
C PHE A 202 -18.24 10.59 21.71
N LEU A 203 -19.00 11.44 21.05
CA LEU A 203 -19.54 11.17 19.72
C LEU A 203 -18.68 11.88 18.67
N GLU A 204 -18.11 11.13 17.71
CA GLU A 204 -17.44 11.72 16.55
C GLU A 204 -18.48 12.33 15.61
N VAL A 205 -18.32 13.60 15.25
CA VAL A 205 -19.24 14.33 14.37
C VAL A 205 -18.48 15.00 13.24
N GLU A 206 -19.08 15.05 12.06
CA GLU A 206 -18.58 15.82 10.93
C GLU A 206 -19.19 17.22 10.97
N THR A 207 -18.32 18.23 11.09
CA THR A 207 -18.75 19.64 11.04
C THR A 207 -18.58 20.19 9.63
N PRO A 208 -19.45 21.15 9.19
CA PRO A 208 -19.30 21.79 7.89
C PRO A 208 -17.92 22.45 7.74
N MET A 209 -17.19 22.10 6.69
CA MET A 209 -15.88 22.69 6.39
C MET A 209 -15.98 24.16 5.99
N MET A 210 -17.07 24.54 5.34
CA MET A 210 -17.33 25.93 4.90
C MET A 210 -18.37 26.55 5.79
N GLN A 211 -18.00 27.63 6.47
CA GLN A 211 -18.90 28.43 7.30
C GLN A 211 -19.11 29.79 6.65
N PRO A 212 -20.36 30.33 6.65
CA PRO A 212 -20.64 31.65 6.09
C PRO A 212 -20.06 32.80 6.96
N ILE A 213 -19.73 32.50 8.22
CA ILE A 213 -19.12 33.47 9.14
C ILE A 213 -17.68 33.04 9.39
N PRO A 214 -16.67 33.91 9.17
CA PRO A 214 -15.29 33.61 9.50
C PRO A 214 -15.16 33.41 11.01
N GLY A 215 -15.13 32.13 11.43
CA GLY A 215 -15.00 31.73 12.83
C GLY A 215 -13.92 30.67 12.93
N GLY A 216 -12.79 31.05 13.44
CA GLY A 216 -11.72 30.15 13.84
C GLY A 216 -10.96 30.85 14.94
N ALA A 217 -10.64 30.14 16.03
CA ALA A 217 -9.97 30.65 17.22
C ALA A 217 -8.91 31.71 16.89
N THR A 218 -9.27 32.99 16.91
CA THR A 218 -8.40 34.17 16.72
C THR A 218 -7.46 34.17 15.49
N ALA A 219 -7.55 33.22 14.58
CA ALA A 219 -6.77 33.17 13.34
C ALA A 219 -7.38 34.16 12.33
N ARG A 220 -6.64 35.22 11.98
CA ARG A 220 -7.05 36.05 10.85
C ARG A 220 -7.05 35.19 9.59
N PRO A 221 -8.15 35.11 8.83
CA PRO A 221 -8.12 34.47 7.53
C PRO A 221 -7.01 35.11 6.68
N PRO A 222 -6.26 34.33 5.88
CA PRO A 222 -5.28 34.89 4.96
C PRO A 222 -6.05 35.79 3.99
N SER A 223 -5.95 37.10 4.17
CA SER A 223 -6.49 38.06 3.20
C SER A 223 -5.75 37.81 1.89
N ARG A 224 -6.46 37.46 0.81
CA ARG A 224 -5.92 37.58 -0.53
C ARG A 224 -5.43 39.02 -0.66
N ARG A 225 -4.14 39.24 -0.57
CA ARG A 225 -3.55 40.50 -1.01
C ARG A 225 -3.83 40.59 -2.50
N SER A 226 -4.77 41.39 -2.91
CA SER A 226 -4.85 41.84 -4.28
C SER A 226 -3.51 42.53 -4.58
N ALA A 227 -2.86 42.15 -5.67
CA ALA A 227 -1.56 42.66 -6.06
C ALA A 227 -1.54 44.16 -6.44
N THR A 228 -2.57 44.94 -6.03
CA THR A 228 -2.79 46.33 -6.41
C THR A 228 -3.14 47.24 -5.25
N ALA A 229 -2.53 47.06 -4.07
CA ALA A 229 -2.67 48.08 -3.02
C ALA A 229 -1.30 48.73 -2.76
N PRO A 230 -1.18 50.05 -2.91
CA PRO A 230 0.06 50.76 -2.59
C PRO A 230 0.31 50.71 -1.08
N ARG A 231 1.56 50.55 -0.70
CA ARG A 231 2.05 50.66 0.68
C ARG A 231 1.67 52.03 1.24
N SER A 232 0.72 52.16 2.10
CA SER A 232 0.58 53.35 2.89
C SER A 232 0.54 53.01 4.38
N THR A 233 1.49 53.65 5.05
CA THR A 233 1.52 54.21 6.39
C THR A 233 1.39 53.30 7.61
N ARG A 234 2.41 53.38 8.41
CA ARG A 234 2.58 53.04 9.82
C ARG A 234 1.26 53.19 10.61
N CYS A 235 0.81 52.13 11.17
CA CYS A 235 -0.18 52.17 12.23
C CYS A 235 0.57 52.32 13.57
N SER A 236 0.46 53.51 14.16
CA SER A 236 0.92 53.84 15.52
C SER A 236 0.14 53.01 16.53
N ARG A 237 0.85 52.37 17.45
CA ARG A 237 0.30 51.68 18.61
C ARG A 237 -0.42 52.68 19.52
N PRO A 238 -1.64 52.41 20.00
CA PRO A 238 -2.17 53.09 21.17
C PRO A 238 -1.57 52.47 22.43
N THR A 239 -0.93 53.28 23.23
CA THR A 239 -0.56 52.97 24.62
C THR A 239 -1.84 52.85 25.46
N ALA A 240 -2.16 51.64 25.92
CA ALA A 240 -3.20 51.44 26.91
C ALA A 240 -2.61 51.49 28.32
N SER A 241 -3.06 52.46 29.09
CA SER A 241 -2.80 52.61 30.52
C SER A 241 -3.36 51.45 31.34
N ARG A 242 -2.56 51.01 32.29
CA ARG A 242 -2.91 50.03 33.32
C ARG A 242 -4.03 50.59 34.22
N SER A 243 -5.10 49.83 34.37
CA SER A 243 -5.92 49.87 35.57
C SER A 243 -5.99 48.44 36.12
N ARG A 244 -5.37 48.25 37.27
CA ARG A 244 -5.54 47.06 38.13
C ARG A 244 -6.85 47.24 38.88
N GLU A 245 -7.77 46.33 38.74
CA GLU A 245 -8.76 46.07 39.75
C GLU A 245 -9.00 44.58 39.93
N ALA A 246 -9.13 44.23 41.19
CA ALA A 246 -9.13 42.90 41.73
C ALA A 246 -10.40 42.15 41.36
N LEU A 247 -10.25 40.85 41.03
CA LEU A 247 -11.38 39.93 41.08
C LEU A 247 -11.02 38.73 41.93
N SER A 248 -11.81 38.61 42.97
CA SER A 248 -11.78 37.63 44.03
C SER A 248 -12.06 36.20 43.56
N LYS A 249 -11.47 35.31 44.27
CA LYS A 249 -11.58 33.86 44.31
C LYS A 249 -13.02 33.32 44.17
N SER A 250 -13.24 32.41 43.26
CA SER A 250 -14.20 31.32 43.45
C SER A 250 -13.60 30.00 42.94
N ARG A 251 -13.43 29.06 43.85
CA ARG A 251 -12.99 27.69 43.62
C ARG A 251 -14.11 26.89 42.96
N PRO A 252 -13.85 26.00 41.97
CA PRO A 252 -14.84 25.03 41.54
C PRO A 252 -14.90 23.84 42.51
N ARG A 253 -16.12 23.36 42.73
CA ARG A 253 -16.44 22.19 43.57
C ARG A 253 -16.05 20.88 42.83
N PRO A 254 -15.69 19.84 43.58
CA PRO A 254 -15.40 18.54 42.99
C PRO A 254 -16.67 17.77 42.62
N TRP A 255 -16.66 17.10 41.48
CA TRP A 255 -17.70 16.21 41.04
C TRP A 255 -17.72 14.94 41.90
N SER A 256 -18.84 14.69 42.59
CA SER A 256 -19.12 13.44 43.29
C SER A 256 -19.56 12.36 42.27
N ARG A 257 -18.96 11.22 42.41
CA ARG A 257 -19.39 9.96 41.77
C ARG A 257 -20.70 9.50 42.44
N THR A 258 -21.66 9.16 41.62
CA THR A 258 -22.61 8.05 41.83
C THR A 258 -22.78 7.32 40.51
#